data_8306461cbd9095a00eeabf56ddbd96fb
#
_entry.id   8306461cbd9095a00eeabf56ddbd96fb
#
_cell.length_a   1.000
_cell.length_b   1.000
_cell.length_c   1.000
_cell.angle_alpha   90.00
_cell.angle_beta   90.00
_cell.angle_gamma   90.00
#
_symmetry.space_group_name_H-M   'P 1'
#
loop_
_entity.id
_entity.type
_entity.pdbx_description
1 polymer ?
#
loop_
_entity_poly.entity_id
_entity_poly.type
_entity_poly.pdbx_seq_one_letter_code
_entity_poly.pdbx_strand_id
1 'polypeptide(L)'
;MTFIVADRVQETGTVSTGTGSVSLAGAVNGYQSFVSGIGNGNTCYYTIYDPTAFTWEVGIGTVTSGPNTLARTTVLSNSAGTQPSKISFSTSDTLSVWCDYPAETAIYTGANASLNTVTATSTAFPLATASSGVYSYGNINYSDTGIWASYAANVNSYAQVIYQNTN
;
A
#
# COMPACT_ATOMS: atom_id res chain seq x y z
N MET A 1 7.83 12.30 -7.32
CA MET A 1 7.45 11.55 -6.09
C MET A 1 6.73 10.30 -6.53
N THR A 2 7.28 9.13 -6.21
CA THR A 2 6.73 7.80 -6.52
C THR A 2 6.52 7.05 -5.21
N PHE A 3 5.48 6.22 -5.13
CA PHE A 3 5.31 5.32 -4.00
C PHE A 3 6.08 4.02 -4.26
N ILE A 4 6.97 3.63 -3.36
CA ILE A 4 7.87 2.48 -3.51
C ILE A 4 7.77 1.59 -2.28
N VAL A 5 7.68 0.29 -2.49
CA VAL A 5 7.89 -0.74 -1.48
C VAL A 5 9.14 -1.50 -1.90
N ALA A 6 10.08 -1.67 -0.99
CA ALA A 6 11.35 -2.34 -1.27
C ALA A 6 11.74 -3.29 -0.15
N ASP A 7 12.36 -4.40 -0.54
CA ASP A 7 12.80 -5.43 0.39
C ASP A 7 14.07 -5.02 1.13
N ARG A 8 14.20 -5.46 2.38
CA ARG A 8 15.41 -5.33 3.17
C ARG A 8 15.91 -3.89 3.31
N VAL A 9 15.00 -2.95 3.50
CA VAL A 9 15.32 -1.57 3.87
C VAL A 9 15.14 -1.41 5.37
N GLN A 10 16.24 -1.17 6.08
CA GLN A 10 16.24 -0.92 7.52
C GLN A 10 17.40 -0.03 7.92
N GLU A 11 17.10 0.97 8.72
CA GLU A 11 18.08 1.85 9.36
C GLU A 11 17.75 2.01 10.85
N THR A 12 18.72 2.46 11.63
CA THR A 12 18.44 3.08 12.92
C THR A 12 18.21 4.58 12.72
N GLY A 13 17.57 5.21 13.69
CA GLY A 13 17.32 6.64 13.61
C GLY A 13 16.99 7.26 14.96
N THR A 14 16.93 8.58 14.97
CA THR A 14 16.52 9.39 16.13
C THR A 14 15.55 10.46 15.68
N VAL A 15 14.82 11.06 16.62
CA VAL A 15 13.97 12.23 16.36
C VAL A 15 14.53 13.44 17.12
N SER A 16 14.51 14.60 16.49
CA SER A 16 14.88 15.85 17.15
C SER A 16 13.74 16.44 18.00
N THR A 17 12.51 16.12 17.61
CA THR A 17 11.29 16.38 18.39
C THR A 17 10.41 15.15 18.30
N GLY A 18 9.71 14.78 19.35
CA GLY A 18 9.02 13.49 19.48
C GLY A 18 8.08 13.11 18.32
N THR A 19 7.41 14.09 17.73
CA THR A 19 6.51 13.91 16.57
C THR A 19 7.14 14.31 15.22
N GLY A 20 8.42 14.69 15.22
CA GLY A 20 9.17 15.12 14.04
C GLY A 20 9.52 14.00 13.07
N SER A 21 10.26 14.38 12.03
CA SER A 21 10.88 13.42 11.11
C SER A 21 11.96 12.60 11.83
N VAL A 22 12.18 11.40 11.36
CA VAL A 22 13.29 10.57 11.84
C VAL A 22 14.55 10.93 11.06
N SER A 23 15.63 11.25 11.77
CA SER A 23 16.97 11.34 11.21
C SER A 23 17.54 9.92 11.12
N LEU A 24 17.83 9.48 9.91
CA LEU A 24 18.30 8.13 9.61
C LEU A 24 19.82 8.06 9.71
N ALA A 25 20.33 7.04 10.40
CA ALA A 25 21.75 6.91 10.75
C ALA A 25 22.55 5.99 9.82
N GLY A 26 21.90 5.40 8.81
CA GLY A 26 22.49 4.46 7.87
C GLY A 26 21.98 3.03 8.03
N ALA A 27 22.21 2.23 7.00
CA ALA A 27 21.68 0.88 6.91
C ALA A 27 22.20 -0.04 8.01
N VAL A 28 21.30 -0.84 8.56
CA VAL A 28 21.66 -1.94 9.47
C VAL A 28 22.40 -3.00 8.65
N ASN A 29 23.33 -3.71 9.28
CA ASN A 29 24.12 -4.73 8.60
C ASN A 29 23.24 -5.78 7.90
N GLY A 30 23.49 -6.01 6.61
CA GLY A 30 22.69 -6.90 5.76
C GLY A 30 21.40 -6.29 5.21
N TYR A 31 21.15 -5.00 5.44
CA TYR A 31 20.03 -4.24 4.88
C TYR A 31 20.55 -3.12 3.96
N GLN A 32 19.66 -2.53 3.20
CA GLN A 32 19.91 -1.31 2.44
C GLN A 32 19.34 -0.09 3.16
N SER A 33 19.88 1.09 2.85
CA SER A 33 19.33 2.34 3.40
C SER A 33 18.02 2.73 2.70
N PHE A 34 17.24 3.61 3.33
CA PHE A 34 16.05 4.18 2.71
C PHE A 34 16.38 4.94 1.43
N VAL A 35 17.48 5.67 1.41
CA VAL A 35 17.92 6.37 0.19
C VAL A 35 18.26 5.40 -0.93
N SER A 36 18.87 4.26 -0.62
CA SER A 36 19.22 3.23 -1.60
C SER A 36 18.01 2.46 -2.11
N GLY A 37 17.11 2.03 -1.21
CA GLY A 37 15.98 1.18 -1.58
C GLY A 37 14.76 1.95 -2.06
N ILE A 38 14.49 3.12 -1.48
CA ILE A 38 13.31 3.92 -1.79
C ILE A 38 13.67 5.09 -2.72
N GLY A 39 14.81 5.73 -2.47
CA GLY A 39 15.27 6.88 -3.24
C GLY A 39 14.77 8.22 -2.70
N ASN A 40 15.53 9.25 -3.01
CA ASN A 40 15.23 10.62 -2.59
C ASN A 40 13.92 11.16 -3.17
N GLY A 41 13.11 11.80 -2.32
CA GLY A 41 11.83 12.41 -2.69
C GLY A 41 10.69 11.42 -2.90
N ASN A 42 10.93 10.13 -2.76
CA ASN A 42 9.88 9.12 -2.89
C ASN A 42 9.22 8.80 -1.55
N THR A 43 8.03 8.23 -1.62
CA THR A 43 7.25 7.78 -0.46
C THR A 43 7.28 6.27 -0.33
N CYS A 44 7.18 5.78 0.90
CA CYS A 44 7.08 4.36 1.20
C CYS A 44 6.21 4.13 2.44
N TYR A 45 5.82 2.89 2.66
CA TYR A 45 5.39 2.46 3.99
C TYR A 45 6.61 2.37 4.91
N TYR A 46 6.40 2.70 6.18
CA TYR A 46 7.40 2.54 7.23
C TYR A 46 6.81 1.93 8.48
N THR A 47 7.64 1.23 9.20
CA THR A 47 7.44 0.92 10.62
C THR A 47 8.58 1.53 11.42
N ILE A 48 8.24 2.20 12.52
CA ILE A 48 9.18 2.71 13.52
C ILE A 48 8.90 1.98 14.83
N TYR A 49 9.95 1.50 15.46
CA TYR A 49 9.88 0.87 16.76
C TYR A 49 10.91 1.47 17.70
N ASP A 50 10.46 1.82 18.90
CA ASP A 50 11.28 2.23 20.02
C ASP A 50 11.48 1.05 20.98
N PRO A 51 12.69 0.46 21.04
CA PRO A 51 12.96 -0.68 21.88
C PRO A 51 13.07 -0.33 23.37
N THR A 52 13.21 0.96 23.73
CA THR A 52 13.29 1.43 25.11
C THR A 52 11.90 1.62 25.70
N ALA A 53 11.02 2.32 24.99
CA ALA A 53 9.66 2.60 25.43
C ALA A 53 8.63 1.52 25.00
N PHE A 54 9.03 0.57 24.14
CA PHE A 54 8.16 -0.45 23.57
C PHE A 54 6.98 0.14 22.78
N THR A 55 7.17 1.33 22.21
CA THR A 55 6.17 2.00 21.36
C THR A 55 6.51 1.85 19.90
N TRP A 56 5.48 1.88 19.05
CA TRP A 56 5.65 1.73 17.61
C TRP A 56 4.65 2.57 16.82
N GLU A 57 5.02 2.82 15.57
CA GLU A 57 4.19 3.52 14.60
C GLU A 57 4.39 2.94 13.21
N VAL A 58 3.29 2.75 12.48
CA VAL A 58 3.26 2.32 11.08
C VAL A 58 2.63 3.43 10.26
N GLY A 59 3.19 3.75 9.11
CA GLY A 59 2.66 4.83 8.31
C GLY A 59 3.23 4.94 6.89
N ILE A 60 2.93 6.07 6.28
CA ILE A 60 3.49 6.49 5.00
C ILE A 60 4.44 7.65 5.26
N GLY A 61 5.65 7.57 4.73
CA GLY A 61 6.67 8.58 4.89
C GLY A 61 7.36 8.96 3.59
N THR A 62 8.02 10.12 3.58
CA THR A 62 8.82 10.61 2.46
C THR A 62 10.30 10.58 2.84
N VAL A 63 11.12 10.00 1.97
CA VAL A 63 12.57 9.89 2.14
C VAL A 63 13.25 11.14 1.57
N THR A 64 14.20 11.71 2.32
CA THR A 64 15.04 12.82 1.86
C THR A 64 16.51 12.47 2.07
N SER A 65 17.35 12.69 1.06
CA SER A 65 18.76 12.28 1.08
C SER A 65 19.74 13.33 1.61
N GLY A 66 19.30 14.52 1.81
CA GLY A 66 20.17 15.59 2.34
C GLY A 66 19.38 16.68 3.08
N PRO A 67 19.18 16.56 4.40
CA PRO A 67 19.65 15.53 5.33
C PRO A 67 18.96 14.18 5.13
N ASN A 68 19.61 13.09 5.56
CA ASN A 68 19.03 11.75 5.47
C ASN A 68 17.89 11.59 6.48
N THR A 69 16.65 11.74 6.04
CA THR A 69 15.46 11.73 6.91
C THR A 69 14.30 10.98 6.31
N LEU A 70 13.45 10.49 7.19
CA LEU A 70 12.12 9.96 6.88
C LEU A 70 11.06 10.88 7.52
N ALA A 71 10.32 11.60 6.68
CA ALA A 71 9.18 12.39 7.14
C ALA A 71 7.99 11.45 7.40
N ARG A 72 7.37 11.57 8.56
CA ARG A 72 6.19 10.78 8.97
C ARG A 72 4.93 11.49 8.48
N THR A 73 4.51 11.19 7.24
CA THR A 73 3.47 11.96 6.55
C THR A 73 2.07 11.56 6.99
N THR A 74 1.80 10.27 7.06
CA THR A 74 0.50 9.71 7.44
C THR A 74 0.70 8.54 8.37
N VAL A 75 0.04 8.55 9.52
CA VAL A 75 0.02 7.41 10.46
C VAL A 75 -1.16 6.52 10.14
N LEU A 76 -0.88 5.24 9.90
CA LEU A 76 -1.87 4.20 9.63
C LEU A 76 -2.25 3.45 10.90
N SER A 77 -1.25 3.12 11.73
CA SER A 77 -1.45 2.41 12.98
C SER A 77 -0.37 2.81 14.00
N ASN A 78 -0.65 2.70 15.29
CA ASN A 78 0.32 2.97 16.35
C ASN A 78 -0.02 2.26 17.67
N SER A 79 0.97 2.13 18.55
CA SER A 79 0.85 1.45 19.85
C SER A 79 -0.13 2.10 20.83
N ALA A 80 -0.50 3.35 20.60
CA ALA A 80 -1.46 4.08 21.45
C ALA A 80 -2.91 3.96 20.97
N GLY A 81 -3.14 3.39 19.77
CA GLY A 81 -4.48 3.31 19.17
C GLY A 81 -5.10 4.67 18.83
N THR A 82 -4.26 5.69 18.58
CA THR A 82 -4.68 7.10 18.44
C THR A 82 -4.52 7.66 17.02
N GLN A 83 -4.47 6.78 16.00
CA GLN A 83 -4.31 7.28 14.64
C GLN A 83 -5.43 8.30 14.27
N PRO A 84 -5.12 9.29 13.42
CA PRO A 84 -3.86 9.50 12.68
C PRO A 84 -2.77 10.23 13.47
N SER A 85 -2.86 10.35 14.80
CA SER A 85 -1.89 11.06 15.62
C SER A 85 -0.56 10.31 15.65
N LYS A 86 0.55 11.07 15.58
CA LYS A 86 1.90 10.52 15.66
C LYS A 86 2.26 10.14 17.09
N ILE A 87 3.00 9.04 17.26
CA ILE A 87 3.66 8.74 18.53
C ILE A 87 4.72 9.80 18.81
N SER A 88 4.76 10.29 20.05
CA SER A 88 5.84 11.16 20.54
C SER A 88 6.98 10.28 21.06
N PHE A 89 7.95 9.98 20.18
CA PHE A 89 9.15 9.22 20.57
C PHE A 89 10.08 10.09 21.39
N SER A 90 10.86 9.46 22.26
CA SER A 90 11.91 10.12 23.01
C SER A 90 13.05 10.59 22.09
N THR A 91 13.57 11.77 22.33
CA THR A 91 14.69 12.33 21.55
C THR A 91 16.05 11.71 21.90
N SER A 92 16.14 10.97 23.00
CA SER A 92 17.34 10.26 23.44
C SER A 92 17.40 8.82 22.98
N ASP A 93 16.30 8.27 22.45
CA ASP A 93 16.22 6.85 22.14
C ASP A 93 16.65 6.58 20.69
N THR A 94 17.24 5.42 20.50
CA THR A 94 17.58 4.93 19.17
C THR A 94 16.42 4.07 18.65
N LEU A 95 15.81 4.52 17.59
CA LEU A 95 14.69 3.86 16.94
C LEU A 95 15.16 2.86 15.90
N SER A 96 14.41 1.78 15.73
CA SER A 96 14.52 0.90 14.57
C SER A 96 13.49 1.32 13.54
N VAL A 97 13.91 1.48 12.29
CA VAL A 97 13.05 1.98 11.19
C VAL A 97 13.22 1.08 9.97
N TRP A 98 12.13 0.56 9.44
CA TRP A 98 12.19 -0.27 8.22
C TRP A 98 11.02 -0.01 7.29
N CYS A 99 11.21 -0.32 6.01
CA CYS A 99 10.14 -0.38 5.03
C CYS A 99 9.36 -1.68 5.23
N ASP A 100 8.04 -1.58 5.34
CA ASP A 100 7.15 -2.70 5.58
C ASP A 100 5.87 -2.56 4.74
N TYR A 101 5.09 -3.64 4.62
CA TYR A 101 3.77 -3.59 3.98
C TYR A 101 2.70 -3.71 5.08
N PRO A 102 2.02 -2.60 5.43
CA PRO A 102 1.12 -2.57 6.58
C PRO A 102 -0.10 -3.48 6.42
N ALA A 103 -0.55 -4.03 7.53
CA ALA A 103 -1.75 -4.87 7.58
C ALA A 103 -3.01 -4.13 7.10
N GLU A 104 -3.08 -2.82 7.35
CA GLU A 104 -4.19 -1.94 6.93
C GLU A 104 -4.34 -1.83 5.40
N THR A 105 -3.29 -2.14 4.65
CA THR A 105 -3.27 -2.09 3.19
C THR A 105 -3.13 -3.47 2.56
N ALA A 106 -2.92 -4.51 3.36
CA ALA A 106 -2.70 -5.86 2.87
C ALA A 106 -3.99 -6.47 2.29
N ILE A 107 -3.86 -7.02 1.08
CA ILE A 107 -4.90 -7.85 0.46
C ILE A 107 -4.56 -9.31 0.77
N TYR A 108 -5.38 -9.97 1.53
CA TYR A 108 -5.18 -11.38 1.92
C TYR A 108 -6.47 -12.19 1.74
N THR A 109 -6.35 -13.51 1.77
CA THR A 109 -7.52 -14.39 1.66
C THR A 109 -8.54 -14.08 2.77
N GLY A 110 -9.76 -13.73 2.38
CA GLY A 110 -10.84 -13.29 3.29
C GLY A 110 -10.95 -11.78 3.46
N ALA A 111 -10.03 -10.99 2.92
CA ALA A 111 -10.17 -9.54 2.88
C ALA A 111 -11.09 -9.09 1.74
N ASN A 112 -11.95 -8.11 2.02
CA ASN A 112 -12.67 -7.39 0.97
C ASN A 112 -11.73 -6.35 0.36
N ALA A 113 -11.16 -6.67 -0.80
CA ALA A 113 -10.31 -5.73 -1.52
C ALA A 113 -11.16 -4.70 -2.26
N SER A 114 -11.05 -3.43 -1.89
CA SER A 114 -11.54 -2.32 -2.70
C SER A 114 -10.41 -1.82 -3.58
N LEU A 115 -10.40 -2.25 -4.83
CA LEU A 115 -9.39 -1.88 -5.81
C LEU A 115 -9.97 -0.85 -6.76
N ASN A 116 -9.31 0.31 -6.89
CA ASN A 116 -9.74 1.35 -7.82
C ASN A 116 -9.58 0.91 -9.29
N THR A 117 -8.57 0.09 -9.58
CA THR A 117 -8.35 -0.49 -10.90
C THR A 117 -7.66 -1.85 -10.76
N VAL A 118 -8.22 -2.87 -11.38
CA VAL A 118 -7.57 -4.17 -11.56
C VAL A 118 -7.18 -4.31 -13.02
N THR A 119 -5.87 -4.28 -13.31
CA THR A 119 -5.36 -4.61 -14.64
C THR A 119 -4.92 -6.07 -14.64
N ALA A 120 -5.71 -6.93 -15.28
CA ALA A 120 -5.35 -8.33 -15.46
C ALA A 120 -4.79 -8.53 -16.88
N THR A 121 -3.58 -9.06 -16.96
CA THR A 121 -2.92 -9.43 -18.22
C THR A 121 -3.31 -10.85 -18.69
N SER A 122 -4.08 -11.58 -17.90
CA SER A 122 -4.59 -12.92 -18.23
C SER A 122 -6.10 -12.91 -18.42
N THR A 123 -6.56 -13.61 -19.44
CA THR A 123 -7.98 -13.75 -19.79
C THR A 123 -8.75 -14.74 -18.92
N ALA A 124 -8.12 -15.37 -17.94
CA ALA A 124 -8.76 -16.32 -17.04
C ALA A 124 -9.08 -15.67 -15.69
N PHE A 125 -10.23 -15.03 -15.59
CA PHE A 125 -10.89 -14.90 -14.29
C PHE A 125 -11.69 -16.19 -14.07
N PRO A 126 -11.29 -17.07 -13.13
CA PRO A 126 -12.19 -18.15 -12.74
C PRO A 126 -13.43 -17.49 -12.13
N LEU A 127 -14.58 -17.66 -12.78
CA LEU A 127 -15.84 -17.23 -12.22
C LEU A 127 -16.05 -17.96 -10.90
N ALA A 128 -15.80 -17.27 -9.80
CA ALA A 128 -16.36 -17.69 -8.53
C ALA A 128 -17.88 -17.56 -8.65
N THR A 129 -18.62 -18.56 -8.22
CA THR A 129 -20.07 -18.54 -8.10
C THR A 129 -20.47 -17.34 -7.21
N ALA A 130 -20.75 -16.21 -7.83
CA ALA A 130 -21.32 -15.08 -7.14
C ALA A 130 -22.82 -15.13 -7.26
N SER A 131 -23.51 -15.03 -6.13
CA SER A 131 -24.97 -14.96 -6.10
C SER A 131 -25.51 -13.61 -6.55
N SER A 132 -24.66 -12.62 -6.77
CA SER A 132 -25.01 -11.32 -7.35
C SER A 132 -23.76 -10.59 -7.83
N GLY A 133 -23.77 -10.04 -9.03
CA GLY A 133 -22.67 -9.23 -9.56
C GLY A 133 -22.82 -8.99 -11.06
N VAL A 134 -22.27 -7.86 -11.52
CA VAL A 134 -22.11 -7.56 -12.94
C VAL A 134 -20.67 -7.87 -13.32
N TYR A 135 -20.50 -8.80 -14.25
CA TYR A 135 -19.18 -9.16 -14.78
C TYR A 135 -19.09 -8.64 -16.22
N SER A 136 -18.06 -7.86 -16.49
CA SER A 136 -17.70 -7.48 -17.85
C SER A 136 -16.56 -8.35 -18.33
N TYR A 137 -16.75 -9.07 -19.41
CA TYR A 137 -15.77 -9.97 -19.99
C TYR A 137 -15.48 -9.54 -21.43
N GLY A 138 -14.24 -9.11 -21.68
CA GLY A 138 -13.78 -8.80 -23.02
C GLY A 138 -13.21 -7.40 -23.19
N ASN A 139 -12.60 -7.18 -24.33
CA ASN A 139 -12.02 -5.89 -24.73
C ASN A 139 -13.17 -4.97 -25.18
N ILE A 140 -13.77 -4.24 -24.24
CA ILE A 140 -14.82 -3.29 -24.54
C ILE A 140 -14.16 -1.96 -24.88
N ASN A 141 -13.97 -1.71 -26.16
CA ASN A 141 -13.48 -0.44 -26.66
C ASN A 141 -14.66 0.47 -26.94
N TYR A 142 -15.32 0.97 -25.90
CA TYR A 142 -16.44 1.90 -26.01
C TYR A 142 -16.12 3.22 -25.31
N SER A 143 -16.35 4.32 -26.01
CA SER A 143 -16.20 5.69 -25.51
C SER A 143 -17.53 6.38 -25.23
N ASP A 144 -18.61 5.65 -24.99
CA ASP A 144 -19.91 6.24 -24.75
C ASP A 144 -20.24 6.36 -23.25
N THR A 145 -20.73 7.53 -22.87
CA THR A 145 -21.11 7.86 -21.50
C THR A 145 -22.59 7.54 -21.29
N GLY A 146 -22.92 6.38 -20.80
CA GLY A 146 -24.32 6.02 -20.52
C GLY A 146 -24.62 4.54 -20.62
N ILE A 147 -23.62 3.74 -21.00
CA ILE A 147 -23.74 2.29 -21.03
C ILE A 147 -23.41 1.72 -19.67
N TRP A 148 -24.36 1.13 -18.98
CA TRP A 148 -24.15 0.44 -17.71
C TRP A 148 -23.81 -1.06 -17.87
N ALA A 149 -24.07 -1.64 -19.05
CA ALA A 149 -23.65 -2.99 -19.41
C ALA A 149 -23.44 -3.09 -20.93
N SER A 150 -22.33 -3.67 -21.36
CA SER A 150 -22.03 -3.94 -22.74
C SER A 150 -21.57 -5.38 -22.93
N TYR A 151 -22.13 -6.07 -23.91
CA TYR A 151 -21.76 -7.43 -24.28
C TYR A 151 -21.18 -7.41 -25.69
N ALA A 152 -19.88 -7.68 -25.80
CA ALA A 152 -19.22 -7.79 -27.11
C ALA A 152 -18.65 -9.19 -27.27
N ALA A 153 -18.93 -9.84 -28.38
CA ALA A 153 -18.37 -11.13 -28.76
C ALA A 153 -17.77 -11.06 -30.15
N ASN A 154 -16.50 -11.43 -30.29
CA ASN A 154 -15.83 -11.62 -31.57
C ASN A 154 -15.79 -13.12 -31.87
N VAL A 155 -16.88 -13.66 -32.34
CA VAL A 155 -17.02 -15.11 -32.58
C VAL A 155 -17.62 -15.34 -33.98
N ASN A 156 -17.16 -16.37 -34.65
CA ASN A 156 -17.66 -16.79 -35.96
C ASN A 156 -18.97 -17.58 -35.89
N SER A 157 -19.60 -17.67 -34.74
CA SER A 157 -20.90 -18.33 -34.59
C SER A 157 -21.94 -17.35 -34.03
N TYR A 158 -22.63 -17.66 -32.98
CA TYR A 158 -23.58 -16.71 -32.39
C TYR A 158 -23.20 -16.32 -30.94
N ALA A 159 -23.56 -15.10 -30.57
CA ALA A 159 -23.51 -14.64 -29.20
C ALA A 159 -24.91 -14.69 -28.59
N GLN A 160 -25.04 -15.28 -27.40
CA GLN A 160 -26.32 -15.44 -26.72
C GLN A 160 -26.33 -14.66 -25.40
N VAL A 161 -27.38 -13.88 -25.20
CA VAL A 161 -27.70 -13.27 -23.89
C VAL A 161 -28.92 -14.01 -23.35
N ILE A 162 -28.78 -14.66 -22.20
CA ILE A 162 -29.85 -15.42 -21.57
C ILE A 162 -30.33 -14.65 -20.34
N TYR A 163 -31.60 -14.29 -20.31
CA TYR A 163 -32.28 -13.78 -19.13
C TYR A 163 -33.11 -14.92 -18.53
N GLN A 164 -32.71 -15.35 -17.36
CA GLN A 164 -33.40 -16.41 -16.63
C GLN A 164 -34.02 -15.83 -15.36
N ASN A 165 -35.35 -15.92 -15.28
CA ASN A 165 -36.07 -15.62 -14.05
C ASN A 165 -36.36 -16.95 -13.35
N THR A 166 -35.77 -17.14 -12.18
CA THR A 166 -36.03 -18.28 -11.31
C THR A 166 -36.95 -17.81 -10.18
N ASN A 167 -38.25 -17.93 -10.40
CA ASN A 167 -39.22 -17.84 -9.29
C ASN A 167 -39.14 -19.09 -8.43
#